data_56e7113a6d08527debffcf172d150019
#
_entry.id   56e7113a6d08527debffcf172d150019
#
_cell.length_a   1.000
_cell.length_b   1.000
_cell.length_c   1.000
_cell.angle_alpha   90.00
_cell.angle_beta   90.00
_cell.angle_gamma   90.00
#
_symmetry.space_group_name_H-M   'P 1'
#
loop_
_entity.id
_entity.type
_entity.pdbx_description
1 polymer ?
#
loop_
_entity_poly.entity_id
_entity_poly.type
_entity_poly.pdbx_seq_one_letter_code
_entity_poly.pdbx_strand_id
1 'polypeptide(L)'
;MNAHSDLTPDPRRESWEDLRLVLAIARGGGLSGAARSLGVHHATVLRRLNTLEKALGVDLFERSGRGYRPTPEGEEMAAAAADIEIQVTGAYRKAAGRDPRLSGTLRLATTEYLAATVLPPVLREFRDAYPEIDLEITISARXXXGLPR
;
A
#
# COMPACT_ATOMS: atom_id res chain seq x y z
N MET A 1 -26.18 26.73 -24.76
CA MET A 1 -25.61 27.21 -23.47
C MET A 1 -25.03 26.02 -22.74
N ASN A 2 -23.75 25.79 -22.98
CA ASN A 2 -23.04 24.62 -22.46
C ASN A 2 -22.46 24.96 -21.09
N ALA A 3 -23.10 24.46 -20.05
CA ALA A 3 -22.49 24.46 -18.74
C ALA A 3 -21.44 23.35 -18.71
N HIS A 4 -20.23 23.64 -19.15
CA HIS A 4 -19.07 22.85 -18.77
C HIS A 4 -18.87 23.14 -17.28
N SER A 5 -19.40 22.27 -16.47
CA SER A 5 -19.08 22.27 -15.04
C SER A 5 -17.56 22.08 -14.94
N ASP A 6 -16.90 23.11 -14.47
CA ASP A 6 -15.49 23.11 -14.14
C ASP A 6 -15.25 22.04 -13.07
N LEU A 7 -14.86 20.84 -13.52
CA LEU A 7 -14.50 19.74 -12.65
C LEU A 7 -13.07 19.94 -12.13
N THR A 8 -12.79 21.13 -11.61
CA THR A 8 -11.64 21.27 -10.74
C THR A 8 -11.95 20.54 -9.45
N PRO A 9 -11.20 19.50 -9.11
CA PRO A 9 -11.41 18.81 -7.84
C PRO A 9 -11.33 19.84 -6.71
N ASP A 10 -12.38 19.91 -5.90
CA ASP A 10 -12.35 20.79 -4.72
C ASP A 10 -11.34 20.19 -3.74
N PRO A 11 -10.20 20.85 -3.49
CA PRO A 11 -9.17 20.31 -2.61
C PRO A 11 -9.66 20.10 -1.16
N ARG A 12 -10.84 20.60 -0.83
CA ARG A 12 -11.47 20.34 0.46
C ARG A 12 -12.23 19.00 0.50
N ARG A 13 -12.42 18.37 -0.66
CA ARG A 13 -13.09 17.07 -0.79
C ARG A 13 -12.13 15.90 -0.84
N GLU A 14 -10.87 16.17 -1.21
CA GLU A 14 -9.84 15.14 -1.26
C GLU A 14 -9.37 14.82 0.17
N SER A 15 -9.66 13.62 0.62
CA SER A 15 -9.44 13.23 2.00
C SER A 15 -8.57 11.98 2.09
N TRP A 16 -7.59 12.01 3.00
CA TRP A 16 -6.83 10.83 3.37
C TRP A 16 -7.74 9.67 3.78
N GLU A 17 -8.86 9.98 4.41
CA GLU A 17 -9.84 8.96 4.82
C GLU A 17 -10.47 8.24 3.61
N ASP A 18 -10.63 8.93 2.48
CA ASP A 18 -11.14 8.31 1.25
C ASP A 18 -10.08 7.41 0.62
N LEU A 19 -8.82 7.84 0.61
CA LEU A 19 -7.71 7.01 0.18
C LEU A 19 -7.56 5.76 1.05
N ARG A 20 -7.66 5.92 2.37
CA ARG A 20 -7.64 4.79 3.32
C ARG A 20 -8.78 3.81 3.06
N LEU A 21 -9.95 4.32 2.72
CA LEU A 21 -11.11 3.50 2.39
C LEU A 21 -10.83 2.61 1.18
N VAL A 22 -10.32 3.21 0.09
CA VAL A 22 -9.98 2.49 -1.15
C VAL A 22 -8.92 1.42 -0.86
N LEU A 23 -7.85 1.78 -0.15
CA LEU A 23 -6.78 0.85 0.22
C LEU A 23 -7.31 -0.32 1.07
N ALA A 24 -8.18 -0.03 2.03
CA ALA A 24 -8.75 -1.06 2.90
C ALA A 24 -9.63 -2.04 2.12
N ILE A 25 -10.40 -1.56 1.14
CA ILE A 25 -11.26 -2.42 0.29
C ILE A 25 -10.37 -3.31 -0.60
N ALA A 26 -9.35 -2.71 -1.21
CA ALA A 26 -8.41 -3.44 -2.08
C ALA A 26 -7.68 -4.56 -1.31
N ARG A 27 -7.12 -4.24 -0.15
CA ARG A 27 -6.40 -5.21 0.70
C ARG A 27 -7.33 -6.25 1.32
N GLY A 28 -8.53 -5.83 1.71
CA GLY A 28 -9.50 -6.69 2.38
C GLY A 28 -10.28 -7.61 1.45
N GLY A 29 -10.10 -7.48 0.14
CA GLY A 29 -10.83 -8.24 -0.87
C GLY A 29 -12.31 -7.90 -0.93
N GLY A 30 -12.71 -6.76 -0.35
CA GLY A 30 -14.09 -6.31 -0.37
C GLY A 30 -14.51 -5.55 0.89
N LEU A 31 -15.80 -5.24 0.93
CA LEU A 31 -16.35 -4.34 1.96
C LEU A 31 -16.26 -4.91 3.39
N SER A 32 -16.41 -6.23 3.55
CA SER A 32 -16.36 -6.85 4.89
C SER A 32 -14.95 -6.82 5.48
N GLY A 33 -13.93 -7.08 4.65
CA GLY A 33 -12.53 -6.96 5.05
C GLY A 33 -12.17 -5.54 5.43
N ALA A 34 -12.59 -4.58 4.60
CA ALA A 34 -12.40 -3.15 4.86
C ALA A 34 -13.09 -2.70 6.16
N ALA A 35 -14.32 -3.16 6.39
CA ALA A 35 -15.08 -2.83 7.60
C ALA A 35 -14.32 -3.25 8.87
N ARG A 36 -13.80 -4.48 8.88
CA ARG A 36 -12.98 -4.98 9.99
C ARG A 36 -11.71 -4.15 10.19
N SER A 37 -11.00 -3.87 9.09
CA SER A 37 -9.74 -3.10 9.13
C SER A 37 -9.94 -1.66 9.63
N LEU A 38 -11.05 -1.04 9.21
CA LEU A 38 -11.35 0.37 9.56
C LEU A 38 -12.13 0.51 10.87
N GLY A 39 -12.59 -0.58 11.46
CA GLY A 39 -13.38 -0.55 12.69
C GLY A 39 -14.76 0.08 12.50
N VAL A 40 -15.39 -0.10 11.35
CA VAL A 40 -16.69 0.46 11.02
C VAL A 40 -17.66 -0.62 10.52
N HIS A 41 -18.94 -0.30 10.41
CA HIS A 41 -19.93 -1.23 9.85
C HIS A 41 -19.80 -1.33 8.32
N HIS A 42 -20.12 -2.49 7.79
CA HIS A 42 -20.15 -2.78 6.35
C HIS A 42 -20.98 -1.75 5.55
N ALA A 43 -22.14 -1.38 6.07
CA ALA A 43 -23.00 -0.38 5.44
C ALA A 43 -22.31 1.00 5.34
N THR A 44 -21.48 1.33 6.31
CA THR A 44 -20.70 2.59 6.31
C THR A 44 -19.67 2.58 5.19
N VAL A 45 -18.96 1.45 5.02
CA VAL A 45 -17.97 1.29 3.94
C VAL A 45 -18.66 1.45 2.59
N LEU A 46 -19.77 0.73 2.38
CA LEU A 46 -20.53 0.80 1.12
C LEU A 46 -21.01 2.24 0.82
N ARG A 47 -21.60 2.89 1.81
CA ARG A 47 -22.08 4.26 1.64
C ARG A 47 -20.96 5.23 1.28
N ARG A 48 -19.82 5.13 1.97
CA ARG A 48 -18.67 6.00 1.72
C ARG A 48 -18.07 5.73 0.34
N LEU A 49 -17.97 4.46 -0.07
CA LEU A 49 -17.48 4.10 -1.41
C LEU A 49 -18.40 4.71 -2.48
N ASN A 50 -19.69 4.49 -2.39
CA ASN A 50 -20.66 5.04 -3.35
C ASN A 50 -20.59 6.58 -3.43
N THR A 51 -20.41 7.25 -2.30
CA THR A 51 -20.28 8.72 -2.25
C THR A 51 -19.00 9.16 -2.98
N LEU A 52 -17.90 8.46 -2.75
CA LEU A 52 -16.60 8.76 -3.37
C LEU A 52 -16.66 8.54 -4.89
N GLU A 53 -17.14 7.38 -5.34
CA GLU A 53 -17.28 7.05 -6.77
C GLU A 53 -18.18 8.05 -7.48
N LYS A 54 -19.29 8.43 -6.85
CA LYS A 54 -20.20 9.47 -7.37
C LYS A 54 -19.51 10.83 -7.49
N ALA A 55 -18.70 11.21 -6.50
CA ALA A 55 -17.97 12.48 -6.50
C ALA A 55 -16.89 12.52 -7.60
N LEU A 56 -16.23 11.39 -7.82
CA LEU A 56 -15.18 11.26 -8.84
C LEU A 56 -15.75 11.02 -10.26
N GLY A 57 -16.98 10.52 -10.35
CA GLY A 57 -17.61 10.17 -11.63
C GLY A 57 -17.06 8.90 -12.26
N VAL A 58 -16.36 8.07 -11.48
CA VAL A 58 -15.81 6.79 -11.94
C VAL A 58 -16.04 5.71 -10.89
N ASP A 59 -16.14 4.46 -11.34
CA ASP A 59 -16.19 3.31 -10.44
C ASP A 59 -14.76 2.91 -10.07
N LEU A 60 -14.49 2.78 -8.79
CA LEU A 60 -13.18 2.33 -8.28
C LEU A 60 -13.14 0.82 -8.09
N PHE A 61 -14.31 0.19 -7.98
CA PHE A 61 -14.42 -1.26 -7.79
C PHE A 61 -15.55 -1.84 -8.61
N GLU A 62 -15.28 -2.99 -9.23
CA GLU A 62 -16.29 -3.82 -9.87
C GLU A 62 -16.80 -4.88 -8.90
N ARG A 63 -18.11 -5.07 -8.87
CA ARG A 63 -18.72 -6.21 -8.20
C ARG A 63 -18.52 -7.48 -9.00
N SER A 64 -17.96 -8.49 -8.38
CA SER A 64 -17.83 -9.81 -8.97
C SER A 64 -18.48 -10.85 -8.03
N GLY A 65 -18.68 -12.06 -8.52
CA GLY A 65 -19.20 -13.14 -7.68
C GLY A 65 -18.29 -13.50 -6.51
N ARG A 66 -17.05 -13.03 -6.52
CA ARG A 66 -16.03 -13.28 -5.48
C ARG A 66 -15.76 -12.05 -4.60
N GLY A 67 -16.53 -10.98 -4.74
CA GLY A 67 -16.37 -9.77 -3.95
C GLY A 67 -16.16 -8.50 -4.79
N TYR A 68 -15.31 -7.62 -4.33
CA TYR A 68 -14.99 -6.35 -4.99
C TYR A 68 -13.58 -6.43 -5.59
N ARG A 69 -13.50 -6.20 -6.89
CA ARG A 69 -12.21 -6.14 -7.61
C ARG A 69 -11.93 -4.69 -8.00
N PRO A 70 -10.75 -4.16 -7.73
CA PRO A 70 -10.46 -2.78 -8.14
C PRO A 70 -10.43 -2.64 -9.67
N THR A 71 -10.93 -1.52 -10.14
CA THR A 71 -10.75 -1.06 -11.53
C THR A 71 -9.32 -0.52 -11.71
N PRO A 72 -8.86 -0.21 -12.93
CA PRO A 72 -7.56 0.46 -13.09
C PRO A 72 -7.43 1.73 -12.26
N GLU A 73 -8.49 2.54 -12.18
CA GLU A 73 -8.55 3.75 -11.37
C GLU A 73 -8.47 3.42 -9.88
N GLY A 74 -9.15 2.35 -9.46
CA GLY A 74 -9.09 1.84 -8.09
C GLY A 74 -7.71 1.32 -7.71
N GLU A 75 -7.02 0.63 -8.63
CA GLU A 75 -5.65 0.15 -8.41
C GLU A 75 -4.67 1.32 -8.25
N GLU A 76 -4.78 2.31 -9.13
CA GLU A 76 -3.93 3.50 -9.07
C GLU A 76 -4.14 4.27 -7.76
N MET A 77 -5.39 4.45 -7.36
CA MET A 77 -5.74 5.14 -6.12
C MET A 77 -5.27 4.36 -4.88
N ALA A 78 -5.41 3.03 -4.89
CA ALA A 78 -4.93 2.18 -3.79
C ALA A 78 -3.40 2.20 -3.68
N ALA A 79 -2.68 2.22 -4.81
CA ALA A 79 -1.22 2.33 -4.81
C ALA A 79 -0.76 3.66 -4.22
N ALA A 80 -1.36 4.76 -4.65
CA ALA A 80 -1.08 6.09 -4.09
C ALA A 80 -1.36 6.13 -2.58
N ALA A 81 -2.47 5.54 -2.15
CA ALA A 81 -2.83 5.45 -0.73
C ALA A 81 -1.79 4.68 0.08
N ALA A 82 -1.25 3.59 -0.46
CA ALA A 82 -0.22 2.79 0.21
C ALA A 82 1.06 3.61 0.42
N ASP A 83 1.48 4.39 -0.57
CA ASP A 83 2.65 5.27 -0.46
C ASP A 83 2.45 6.35 0.60
N ILE A 84 1.27 6.97 0.62
CA ILE A 84 0.92 8.00 1.61
C ILE A 84 0.87 7.39 3.02
N GLU A 85 0.34 6.18 3.17
CA GLU A 85 0.27 5.49 4.46
C GLU A 85 1.67 5.34 5.09
N ILE A 86 2.67 5.00 4.30
CA ILE A 86 4.06 4.89 4.77
C ILE A 86 4.54 6.24 5.31
N GLN A 87 4.29 7.33 4.57
CA GLN A 87 4.71 8.67 4.97
C GLN A 87 3.99 9.14 6.23
N VAL A 88 2.67 8.95 6.29
CA VAL A 88 1.86 9.31 7.46
C VAL A 88 2.34 8.55 8.70
N THR A 89 2.53 7.24 8.58
CA THR A 89 3.02 6.39 9.67
C THR A 89 4.41 6.84 10.14
N GLY A 90 5.29 7.17 9.20
CA GLY A 90 6.62 7.69 9.50
C GLY A 90 6.57 9.01 10.27
N ALA A 91 5.70 9.92 9.86
CA ALA A 91 5.51 11.21 10.54
C ALA A 91 5.05 11.02 12.00
N TYR A 92 4.08 10.12 12.20
CA TYR A 92 3.60 9.82 13.57
C TYR A 92 4.68 9.20 14.44
N ARG A 93 5.51 8.28 13.90
CA ARG A 93 6.63 7.68 14.65
C ARG A 93 7.63 8.75 15.07
N LYS A 94 8.01 9.65 14.15
CA LYS A 94 8.94 10.74 14.46
C LYS A 94 8.38 11.67 15.54
N ALA A 95 7.12 12.07 15.40
CA ALA A 95 6.46 12.97 16.35
C ALA A 95 6.33 12.36 17.75
N ALA A 96 6.14 11.02 17.82
CA ALA A 96 6.05 10.31 19.10
C ALA A 96 7.41 10.08 19.79
N GLY A 97 8.50 10.60 19.22
CA GLY A 97 9.84 10.31 19.71
C GLY A 97 10.22 8.83 19.61
N ARG A 98 9.38 8.08 18.95
CA ARG A 98 9.62 6.69 18.58
C ARG A 98 10.24 6.67 17.21
N ASP A 99 11.45 7.21 17.13
CA ASP A 99 12.35 6.81 16.07
C ASP A 99 12.93 5.47 16.55
N PRO A 100 12.34 4.33 16.20
CA PRO A 100 13.09 3.12 16.39
C PRO A 100 14.19 3.26 15.35
N ARG A 101 15.36 3.55 15.78
CA ARG A 101 16.52 3.16 15.01
C ARG A 101 16.31 1.69 14.79
N LEU A 102 15.86 1.37 13.57
CA LEU A 102 15.64 -0.01 13.22
C LEU A 102 16.95 -0.72 13.51
N SER A 103 16.93 -1.57 14.51
CA SER A 103 18.11 -2.30 14.96
C SER A 103 17.77 -3.77 15.05
N GLY A 104 18.78 -4.60 14.99
CA GLY A 104 18.60 -6.04 15.00
C GLY A 104 19.17 -6.69 13.77
N THR A 105 18.83 -7.94 13.53
CA THR A 105 19.40 -8.72 12.44
C THR A 105 18.40 -8.96 11.32
N LEU A 106 18.72 -8.51 10.12
CA LEU A 106 17.99 -8.84 8.90
C LEU A 106 18.68 -10.00 8.18
N ARG A 107 17.99 -11.12 8.06
CA ARG A 107 18.53 -12.31 7.36
C ARG A 107 17.97 -12.39 5.96
N LEU A 108 18.84 -12.40 4.98
CA LEU A 108 18.50 -12.46 3.57
C LEU A 108 19.12 -13.71 2.94
N ALA A 109 18.29 -14.54 2.32
CA ALA A 109 18.76 -15.68 1.52
C ALA A 109 18.68 -15.31 0.03
N THR A 110 19.77 -15.52 -0.70
CA THR A 110 19.82 -15.13 -2.11
C THR A 110 20.71 -16.08 -2.91
N THR A 111 20.70 -15.94 -4.23
CA THR A 111 21.61 -16.70 -5.11
C THR A 111 22.95 -15.95 -5.26
N GLU A 112 23.99 -16.70 -5.64
CA GLU A 112 25.31 -16.11 -5.87
C GLU A 112 25.28 -14.99 -6.90
N TYR A 113 24.51 -15.16 -7.97
CA TYR A 113 24.39 -14.15 -9.02
C TYR A 113 23.82 -12.82 -8.48
N LEU A 114 22.72 -12.89 -7.74
CA LEU A 114 22.10 -11.68 -7.18
C LEU A 114 22.97 -11.03 -6.11
N ALA A 115 23.65 -11.84 -5.30
CA ALA A 115 24.58 -11.34 -4.27
C ALA A 115 25.73 -10.56 -4.89
N ALA A 116 26.23 -11.01 -6.05
CA ALA A 116 27.38 -10.39 -6.70
C ALA A 116 27.03 -9.20 -7.60
N THR A 117 25.84 -9.21 -8.22
CA THR A 117 25.52 -8.24 -9.27
C THR A 117 24.49 -7.19 -8.87
N VAL A 118 23.43 -7.59 -8.20
CA VAL A 118 22.28 -6.73 -7.93
C VAL A 118 22.32 -6.13 -6.52
N LEU A 119 22.70 -6.94 -5.53
CA LEU A 119 22.62 -6.52 -4.14
C LEU A 119 23.63 -5.46 -3.70
N PRO A 120 24.88 -5.41 -4.20
CA PRO A 120 25.87 -4.48 -3.63
C PRO A 120 25.44 -3.01 -3.58
N PRO A 121 24.91 -2.41 -4.67
CA PRO A 121 24.46 -1.02 -4.57
C PRO A 121 23.26 -0.85 -3.63
N VAL A 122 22.31 -1.79 -3.64
CA VAL A 122 21.14 -1.76 -2.77
C VAL A 122 21.52 -1.87 -1.28
N LEU A 123 22.45 -2.78 -0.99
CA LEU A 123 22.94 -2.99 0.39
C LEU A 123 23.72 -1.78 0.91
N ARG A 124 24.42 -1.09 0.03
CA ARG A 124 25.12 0.14 0.42
C ARG A 124 24.13 1.21 0.87
N GLU A 125 23.13 1.50 0.04
CA GLU A 125 22.06 2.45 0.38
C GLU A 125 21.34 2.03 1.65
N PHE A 126 21.06 0.74 1.79
CA PHE A 126 20.37 0.21 2.97
C PHE A 126 21.21 0.43 4.24
N ARG A 127 22.50 0.13 4.21
CA ARG A 127 23.39 0.32 5.38
C ARG A 127 23.56 1.79 5.74
N ASP A 128 23.60 2.66 4.74
CA ASP A 128 23.66 4.11 5.00
C ASP A 128 22.37 4.63 5.66
N ALA A 129 21.23 4.08 5.25
CA ALA A 129 19.93 4.45 5.80
C ALA A 129 19.66 3.81 7.19
N TYR A 130 20.19 2.60 7.43
CA TYR A 130 19.89 1.81 8.64
C TYR A 130 21.16 1.24 9.27
N PRO A 131 22.03 2.07 9.82
CA PRO A 131 23.35 1.64 10.31
C PRO A 131 23.31 0.68 11.50
N GLU A 132 22.17 0.61 12.22
CA GLU A 132 22.01 -0.26 13.40
C GLU A 132 21.39 -1.62 13.06
N ILE A 133 21.18 -1.93 11.76
CA ILE A 133 20.71 -3.25 11.33
C ILE A 133 21.90 -4.09 10.90
N ASP A 134 22.07 -5.24 11.54
CA ASP A 134 23.05 -6.26 11.14
C ASP A 134 22.46 -7.06 9.98
N LEU A 135 23.21 -7.14 8.87
CA LEU A 135 22.83 -7.91 7.69
C LEU A 135 23.54 -9.26 7.67
N GLU A 136 22.76 -10.34 7.73
CA GLU A 136 23.24 -11.70 7.51
C GLU A 136 22.76 -12.18 6.15
N ILE A 137 23.70 -12.40 5.24
CA ILE A 137 23.37 -12.83 3.88
C ILE A 137 23.82 -14.29 3.70
N THR A 138 22.86 -15.16 3.41
CA THR A 138 23.11 -16.56 3.11
C THR A 138 23.01 -16.78 1.62
N ILE A 139 24.08 -17.29 1.04
CA ILE A 139 24.09 -17.64 -0.39
C ILE A 139 23.67 -19.09 -0.53
N SER A 140 22.56 -19.34 -1.23
CA SER A 140 22.06 -20.69 -1.50
C SER A 140 22.32 -21.04 -2.97
N ALA A 141 23.00 -22.15 -3.20
CA ALA A 141 23.26 -22.66 -4.54
C ALA A 141 22.02 -23.28 -5.20
N ARG A 142 20.93 -23.46 -4.48
CA ARG A 142 19.72 -24.12 -5.01
C ARG A 142 18.70 -23.12 -5.48
N UNK A 143 18.57 -23.14 -6.63
CA UNK A 143 17.52 -22.44 -7.15
C UNK A 143 16.33 -23.27 -7.01
N UNK A 144 15.81 -23.02 -6.32
CA UNK A 144 14.76 -23.75 -6.13
C UNK A 144 13.94 -23.96 -7.19
N UNK A 145 14.16 -24.45 -7.76
CA UNK A 145 13.33 -24.90 -8.69
C UNK A 145 12.40 -25.82 -8.11
N GLY A 146 11.70 -25.55 -7.38
CA GLY A 146 10.65 -26.43 -6.96
C GLY A 146 9.41 -25.63 -6.52
N LEU A 147 8.62 -25.18 -7.49
CA LEU A 147 7.22 -24.91 -7.23
C LEU A 147 6.50 -26.28 -7.14
N PRO A 148 5.88 -26.62 -6.03
CA PRO A 148 5.05 -27.81 -5.99
C PRO A 148 3.85 -27.64 -6.92
N ARG A 149 3.51 -28.70 -7.65
CA ARG A 149 2.33 -28.77 -8.52
C ARG A 149 1.04 -28.77 -7.68
#